data_afbb0bfd47b57e7f0978d52aeb590a8b
#
_entry.id   afbb0bfd47b57e7f0978d52aeb590a8b
#
_cell.length_a   1.000
_cell.length_b   1.000
_cell.length_c   1.000
_cell.angle_alpha   90.00
_cell.angle_beta   90.00
_cell.angle_gamma   90.00
#
_symmetry.space_group_name_H-M   'P 1'
#
loop_
_entity.id
_entity.type
_entity.pdbx_description
1 polymer ?
#
loop_
_entity_poly.entity_id
_entity_poly.type
_entity_poly.pdbx_seq_one_letter_code
_entity_poly.pdbx_strand_id
1 'polypeptide(L)'
;WKPESCFFSEHRTELGLELSEEELIEMAKEYYPLFESLRQTTGSLLTLSPNSTKIKNRSITDLPDPSIYVRKALSKAKQVLAAHVGYRSELEDTEKSEYPTAVLSRNITIVSCLLELPLRARNWSDMKLGYIPDGECIYKNQDGLYEVHIPKHCFKNFDQEIIPENFVHAFSKSTSAVIAAYLDKDRASFKGSEDSPYFMVSTRSPYLTIRSLSRVIEEFFNMYGDQKIKKGGIRIHFFRDIVATSFLKQFPGAYAHAGRLLLDSEETMKQNYGHLQPKDALSLWQAHNESKMLEGA
;
A
#
# COMPACT_ATOMS: atom_id res chain seq x y z
N TRP A 1 -26.13 6.43 13.44
CA TRP A 1 -25.52 6.59 14.76
C TRP A 1 -26.27 5.75 15.79
N LYS A 2 -25.59 4.86 16.49
CA LYS A 2 -26.19 4.09 17.60
C LYS A 2 -25.64 4.68 18.89
N PRO A 3 -26.52 5.16 19.82
CA PRO A 3 -26.09 5.71 21.10
C PRO A 3 -25.24 4.73 21.93
N GLU A 4 -25.47 3.42 21.73
CA GLU A 4 -24.79 2.33 22.42
C GLU A 4 -23.31 2.19 22.06
N SER A 5 -22.83 2.87 20.98
CA SER A 5 -21.43 2.89 20.55
C SER A 5 -20.77 4.25 20.76
N CYS A 6 -21.23 5.02 21.74
CA CYS A 6 -20.66 6.32 22.06
C CYS A 6 -19.26 6.15 22.65
N PHE A 7 -18.29 6.88 22.12
CA PHE A 7 -16.91 6.90 22.59
C PHE A 7 -16.80 7.08 24.11
N PHE A 8 -17.67 7.93 24.70
CA PHE A 8 -17.68 8.19 26.13
C PHE A 8 -18.14 6.99 26.96
N SER A 9 -19.02 6.15 26.45
CA SER A 9 -19.45 4.93 27.12
C SER A 9 -18.36 3.85 27.13
N GLU A 10 -17.61 3.74 26.03
CA GLU A 10 -16.51 2.77 25.88
C GLU A 10 -15.26 3.14 26.70
N HIS A 11 -15.01 4.44 26.91
CA HIS A 11 -13.80 4.93 27.60
C HIS A 11 -14.10 5.63 28.93
N ARG A 12 -15.25 5.34 29.53
CA ARG A 12 -15.73 5.96 30.76
C ARG A 12 -14.69 5.95 31.90
N THR A 13 -14.09 4.79 32.13
CA THR A 13 -13.08 4.59 33.18
C THR A 13 -11.78 5.32 32.89
N GLU A 14 -11.37 5.33 31.64
CA GLU A 14 -10.13 6.01 31.20
C GLU A 14 -10.23 7.53 31.28
N LEU A 15 -11.44 8.07 31.07
CA LEU A 15 -11.71 9.50 31.13
C LEU A 15 -12.04 10.00 32.56
N GLY A 16 -12.16 9.09 33.54
CA GLY A 16 -12.50 9.43 34.91
C GLY A 16 -13.91 10.04 35.08
N LEU A 17 -14.86 9.69 34.19
CA LEU A 17 -16.21 10.20 34.23
C LEU A 17 -17.07 9.38 35.20
N GLU A 18 -17.60 10.03 36.23
CA GLU A 18 -18.50 9.44 37.23
C GLU A 18 -19.99 9.49 36.81
N LEU A 19 -20.27 9.76 35.53
CA LEU A 19 -21.63 9.88 34.98
C LEU A 19 -22.22 8.49 34.70
N SER A 20 -23.53 8.35 34.87
CA SER A 20 -24.27 7.16 34.45
C SER A 20 -24.28 7.02 32.93
N GLU A 21 -24.62 5.83 32.43
CA GLU A 21 -24.71 5.58 31.00
C GLU A 21 -25.80 6.45 30.34
N GLU A 22 -26.89 6.68 31.04
CA GLU A 22 -28.01 7.54 30.59
C GLU A 22 -27.58 9.01 30.49
N GLU A 23 -26.83 9.52 31.47
CA GLU A 23 -26.29 10.89 31.45
C GLU A 23 -25.24 11.08 30.32
N LEU A 24 -24.42 10.06 30.06
CA LEU A 24 -23.45 10.09 28.95
C LEU A 24 -24.16 10.11 27.60
N ILE A 25 -25.25 9.36 27.44
CA ILE A 25 -26.04 9.35 26.21
C ILE A 25 -26.73 10.70 26.00
N GLU A 26 -27.28 11.28 27.05
CA GLU A 26 -27.95 12.59 26.98
C GLU A 26 -26.95 13.70 26.63
N MET A 27 -25.80 13.71 27.29
CA MET A 27 -24.70 14.63 26.98
C MET A 27 -24.20 14.45 25.53
N ALA A 28 -24.07 13.22 25.07
CA ALA A 28 -23.66 12.96 23.69
C ALA A 28 -24.68 13.50 22.66
N LYS A 29 -25.99 13.40 22.95
CA LYS A 29 -27.06 13.98 22.10
C LYS A 29 -26.99 15.51 22.06
N GLU A 30 -26.75 16.15 23.20
CA GLU A 30 -26.64 17.61 23.32
C GLU A 30 -25.44 18.15 22.54
N TYR A 31 -24.28 17.50 22.64
CA TYR A 31 -23.05 17.96 22.01
C TYR A 31 -22.84 17.45 20.58
N TYR A 32 -23.58 16.44 20.14
CA TYR A 32 -23.45 15.88 18.78
C TYR A 32 -23.64 16.90 17.65
N PRO A 33 -24.66 17.79 17.68
CA PRO A 33 -24.81 18.82 16.65
C PRO A 33 -23.63 19.79 16.59
N LEU A 34 -23.06 20.15 17.75
CA LEU A 34 -21.88 20.99 17.85
C LEU A 34 -20.64 20.29 17.28
N PHE A 35 -20.47 19.02 17.60
CA PHE A 35 -19.36 18.21 17.10
C PHE A 35 -19.45 18.00 15.58
N GLU A 36 -20.64 17.76 15.05
CA GLU A 36 -20.88 17.61 13.62
C GLU A 36 -20.66 18.94 12.87
N SER A 37 -21.08 20.05 13.44
CA SER A 37 -20.80 21.39 12.92
C SER A 37 -19.30 21.71 12.91
N LEU A 38 -18.58 21.37 13.99
CA LEU A 38 -17.13 21.51 14.07
C LEU A 38 -16.44 20.59 13.06
N ARG A 39 -16.90 19.36 12.88
CA ARG A 39 -16.38 18.41 11.89
C ARG A 39 -16.58 18.92 10.46
N GLN A 40 -17.73 19.46 10.15
CA GLN A 40 -18.02 20.07 8.84
C GLN A 40 -17.16 21.32 8.61
N THR A 41 -17.03 22.18 9.62
CA THR A 41 -16.22 23.40 9.54
C THR A 41 -14.72 23.08 9.43
N THR A 42 -14.21 22.15 10.24
CA THR A 42 -12.81 21.70 10.17
C THR A 42 -12.54 20.88 8.91
N GLY A 43 -13.52 20.09 8.43
CA GLY A 43 -13.47 19.40 7.15
C GLY A 43 -13.38 20.38 5.97
N SER A 44 -14.17 21.47 6.00
CA SER A 44 -14.10 22.53 4.98
C SER A 44 -12.81 23.36 5.08
N LEU A 45 -12.30 23.62 6.28
CA LEU A 45 -11.01 24.29 6.50
C LEU A 45 -9.81 23.40 6.08
N LEU A 46 -9.91 22.09 6.29
CA LEU A 46 -8.92 21.13 5.82
C LEU A 46 -8.93 20.97 4.30
N THR A 47 -10.08 21.14 3.64
CA THR A 47 -10.18 21.18 2.17
C THR A 47 -9.71 22.51 1.59
N LEU A 48 -9.77 23.60 2.36
CA LEU A 48 -9.21 24.91 1.99
C LEU A 48 -7.70 25.01 2.24
N SER A 49 -7.07 24.04 2.92
CA SER A 49 -5.63 23.94 3.03
C SER A 49 -5.08 23.07 1.89
N PRO A 50 -4.71 23.67 0.73
CA PRO A 50 -4.17 22.89 -0.40
C PRO A 50 -2.83 22.22 -0.12
N ASN A 51 -2.31 22.35 1.11
CA ASN A 51 -0.94 22.02 1.46
C ASN A 51 -0.76 20.77 2.36
N SER A 52 -1.82 20.20 2.96
CA SER A 52 -1.60 19.08 3.90
C SER A 52 -1.12 17.81 3.23
N THR A 53 -1.61 17.50 2.04
CA THR A 53 -1.17 16.35 1.25
C THR A 53 0.19 16.63 0.58
N LYS A 54 0.39 17.84 0.06
CA LYS A 54 1.66 18.27 -0.54
C LYS A 54 2.81 18.32 0.47
N ILE A 55 2.55 18.69 1.73
CA ILE A 55 3.58 18.72 2.79
C ILE A 55 3.97 17.32 3.25
N LYS A 56 3.00 16.38 3.33
CA LYS A 56 3.29 14.98 3.70
C LYS A 56 4.16 14.26 2.68
N ASN A 57 4.03 14.59 1.40
CA ASN A 57 4.78 13.95 0.32
C ASN A 57 6.17 14.56 0.11
N ARG A 58 6.47 15.74 0.66
CA ARG A 58 7.80 16.39 0.53
C ARG A 58 8.94 15.50 1.00
N SER A 59 8.76 14.74 2.08
CA SER A 59 9.82 13.87 2.61
C SER A 59 10.23 12.76 1.64
N ILE A 60 9.34 12.34 0.72
CA ILE A 60 9.64 11.33 -0.30
C ILE A 60 10.19 11.99 -1.55
N THR A 61 9.58 13.10 -1.98
CA THR A 61 10.00 13.79 -3.20
C THR A 61 11.41 14.35 -3.11
N ASP A 62 11.89 14.60 -1.88
CA ASP A 62 13.28 15.04 -1.63
C ASP A 62 14.31 13.90 -1.68
N LEU A 63 13.87 12.63 -1.66
CA LEU A 63 14.77 11.48 -1.80
C LEU A 63 15.17 11.28 -3.27
N PRO A 64 16.45 10.98 -3.58
CA PRO A 64 16.90 10.73 -4.96
C PRO A 64 16.10 9.64 -5.67
N ASP A 65 15.91 8.50 -5.01
CA ASP A 65 15.04 7.42 -5.46
C ASP A 65 14.36 6.78 -4.25
N PRO A 66 13.07 7.11 -3.99
CA PRO A 66 12.33 6.55 -2.86
C PRO A 66 12.17 5.03 -2.90
N SER A 67 12.16 4.41 -4.10
CA SER A 67 11.99 2.96 -4.26
C SER A 67 13.15 2.15 -3.65
N ILE A 68 14.35 2.72 -3.60
CA ILE A 68 15.53 2.09 -2.98
C ILE A 68 15.27 1.75 -1.51
N TYR A 69 14.59 2.63 -0.77
CA TYR A 69 14.30 2.39 0.64
C TYR A 69 13.30 1.25 0.85
N VAL A 70 12.34 1.10 -0.07
CA VAL A 70 11.41 -0.03 -0.06
C VAL A 70 12.16 -1.34 -0.36
N ARG A 71 13.06 -1.34 -1.35
CA ARG A 71 13.91 -2.49 -1.68
C ARG A 71 14.82 -2.90 -0.53
N LYS A 72 15.40 -1.93 0.20
CA LYS A 72 16.20 -2.19 1.39
C LYS A 72 15.37 -2.82 2.52
N ALA A 73 14.14 -2.32 2.76
CA ALA A 73 13.23 -2.91 3.73
C ALA A 73 12.85 -4.35 3.35
N LEU A 74 12.53 -4.60 2.07
CA LEU A 74 12.26 -5.94 1.55
C LEU A 74 13.47 -6.88 1.72
N SER A 75 14.69 -6.42 1.42
CA SER A 75 15.91 -7.21 1.60
C SER A 75 16.10 -7.63 3.05
N LYS A 76 15.96 -6.69 4.01
CA LYS A 76 16.02 -7.00 5.45
C LYS A 76 14.95 -8.01 5.88
N ALA A 77 13.71 -7.82 5.44
CA ALA A 77 12.60 -8.71 5.78
C ALA A 77 12.83 -10.13 5.22
N LYS A 78 13.34 -10.25 3.98
CA LYS A 78 13.68 -11.53 3.36
C LYS A 78 14.83 -12.24 4.09
N GLN A 79 15.84 -11.51 4.58
CA GLN A 79 16.91 -12.08 5.41
C GLN A 79 16.37 -12.62 6.74
N VAL A 80 15.48 -11.88 7.40
CA VAL A 80 14.82 -12.35 8.63
C VAL A 80 13.96 -13.59 8.35
N LEU A 81 13.20 -13.60 7.26
CA LEU A 81 12.40 -14.76 6.87
C LEU A 81 13.28 -16.01 6.64
N ALA A 82 14.40 -15.85 5.90
CA ALA A 82 15.34 -16.95 5.64
C ALA A 82 15.98 -17.49 6.93
N ALA A 83 16.35 -16.59 7.86
CA ALA A 83 16.89 -16.98 9.16
C ALA A 83 15.85 -17.75 10.00
N HIS A 84 14.60 -17.32 10.02
CA HIS A 84 13.50 -18.03 10.71
C HIS A 84 13.25 -19.41 10.11
N VAL A 85 13.27 -19.54 8.79
CA VAL A 85 13.11 -20.85 8.11
C VAL A 85 14.27 -21.77 8.46
N GLY A 86 15.52 -21.28 8.44
CA GLY A 86 16.69 -22.03 8.84
C GLY A 86 16.62 -22.51 10.29
N TYR A 87 16.33 -21.62 11.24
CA TYR A 87 16.18 -21.96 12.66
C TYR A 87 15.09 -23.00 12.90
N ARG A 88 13.95 -22.89 12.22
CA ARG A 88 12.83 -23.85 12.35
C ARG A 88 13.18 -25.25 11.85
N SER A 89 14.09 -25.37 10.89
CA SER A 89 14.55 -26.71 10.45
C SER A 89 15.34 -27.45 11.53
N GLU A 90 15.84 -26.73 12.52
CA GLU A 90 16.62 -27.29 13.66
C GLU A 90 15.74 -27.61 14.88
N LEU A 91 14.47 -27.13 14.92
CA LEU A 91 13.53 -27.38 16.03
C LEU A 91 12.78 -28.70 15.85
N GLU A 92 12.37 -29.30 16.96
CA GLU A 92 11.45 -30.44 16.97
C GLU A 92 10.04 -30.04 16.49
N ASP A 93 9.31 -30.99 15.89
CA ASP A 93 8.00 -30.71 15.26
C ASP A 93 6.94 -30.15 16.21
N THR A 94 7.04 -30.43 17.50
CA THR A 94 6.14 -29.91 18.55
C THR A 94 6.32 -28.42 18.85
N GLU A 95 7.48 -27.84 18.52
CA GLU A 95 7.82 -26.45 18.81
C GLU A 95 7.64 -25.50 17.59
N LYS A 96 7.34 -26.06 16.44
CA LYS A 96 7.21 -25.29 15.18
C LYS A 96 5.87 -24.58 15.07
N SER A 97 5.86 -23.28 15.36
CA SER A 97 4.74 -22.41 14.98
C SER A 97 5.01 -21.81 13.58
N GLU A 98 4.20 -22.19 12.59
CA GLU A 98 4.31 -21.67 11.22
C GLU A 98 3.81 -20.23 11.06
N TYR A 99 2.98 -19.80 11.97
CA TYR A 99 2.22 -18.57 11.87
C TYR A 99 3.04 -17.27 11.76
N PRO A 100 4.08 -17.01 12.57
CA PRO A 100 4.88 -15.78 12.43
C PRO A 100 5.59 -15.71 11.07
N THR A 101 6.07 -16.84 10.57
CA THR A 101 6.73 -16.97 9.26
C THR A 101 5.75 -16.68 8.13
N ALA A 102 4.55 -17.25 8.19
CA ALA A 102 3.49 -17.03 7.20
C ALA A 102 3.05 -15.56 7.13
N VAL A 103 2.93 -14.89 8.30
CA VAL A 103 2.60 -13.46 8.35
C VAL A 103 3.68 -12.61 7.69
N LEU A 104 4.96 -12.91 7.95
CA LEU A 104 6.08 -12.18 7.34
C LEU A 104 6.16 -12.43 5.83
N SER A 105 6.00 -13.67 5.40
CA SER A 105 5.96 -14.06 3.99
C SER A 105 4.84 -13.33 3.23
N ARG A 106 3.62 -13.31 3.77
CA ARG A 106 2.49 -12.53 3.23
C ARG A 106 2.84 -11.05 3.11
N ASN A 107 3.43 -10.45 4.15
CA ASN A 107 3.75 -9.03 4.17
C ASN A 107 4.84 -8.69 3.14
N ILE A 108 5.86 -9.54 2.98
CA ILE A 108 6.86 -9.42 1.91
C ILE A 108 6.18 -9.48 0.53
N THR A 109 5.24 -10.40 0.35
CA THR A 109 4.50 -10.55 -0.91
C THR A 109 3.70 -9.30 -1.24
N ILE A 110 2.94 -8.76 -0.28
CA ILE A 110 2.17 -7.51 -0.45
C ILE A 110 3.09 -6.36 -0.88
N VAL A 111 4.19 -6.14 -0.16
CA VAL A 111 5.11 -5.03 -0.44
C VAL A 111 5.82 -5.20 -1.78
N SER A 112 6.17 -6.45 -2.16
CA SER A 112 6.75 -6.74 -3.47
C SER A 112 5.77 -6.45 -4.61
N CYS A 113 4.52 -6.89 -4.48
CA CYS A 113 3.48 -6.61 -5.45
C CYS A 113 3.19 -5.10 -5.59
N LEU A 114 3.09 -4.37 -4.48
CA LEU A 114 2.84 -2.93 -4.49
C LEU A 114 3.99 -2.10 -5.10
N LEU A 115 5.23 -2.57 -4.95
CA LEU A 115 6.38 -1.90 -5.55
C LEU A 115 6.40 -2.04 -7.07
N GLU A 116 5.94 -3.17 -7.59
CA GLU A 116 5.88 -3.43 -9.04
C GLU A 116 4.58 -2.93 -9.67
N LEU A 117 3.46 -3.11 -8.96
CA LEU A 117 2.13 -2.73 -9.42
C LEU A 117 1.37 -1.96 -8.32
N PRO A 118 1.48 -0.64 -8.26
CA PRO A 118 0.92 0.20 -7.20
C PRO A 118 -0.58 0.47 -7.41
N LEU A 119 -1.40 -0.57 -7.44
CA LEU A 119 -2.85 -0.45 -7.49
C LEU A 119 -3.42 0.21 -6.22
N ARG A 120 -4.67 0.68 -6.32
CA ARG A 120 -5.38 1.22 -5.15
C ARG A 120 -5.69 0.10 -4.14
N ALA A 121 -5.80 0.48 -2.86
CA ALA A 121 -6.02 -0.45 -1.76
C ALA A 121 -7.22 -1.38 -1.96
N ARG A 122 -8.30 -0.87 -2.58
CA ARG A 122 -9.50 -1.63 -2.88
C ARG A 122 -9.18 -2.81 -3.81
N ASN A 123 -8.48 -2.59 -4.91
CA ASN A 123 -8.15 -3.64 -5.85
C ASN A 123 -7.34 -4.78 -5.18
N TRP A 124 -6.41 -4.44 -4.27
CA TRP A 124 -5.66 -5.46 -3.52
C TRP A 124 -6.52 -6.18 -2.47
N SER A 125 -7.47 -5.48 -1.84
CA SER A 125 -8.39 -6.08 -0.87
C SER A 125 -9.37 -7.06 -1.52
N ASP A 126 -9.83 -6.75 -2.72
CA ASP A 126 -10.84 -7.50 -3.46
C ASP A 126 -10.23 -8.60 -4.36
N MET A 127 -8.89 -8.61 -4.52
CA MET A 127 -8.15 -9.56 -5.36
C MET A 127 -8.37 -11.01 -4.95
N LYS A 128 -8.83 -11.85 -5.88
CA LYS A 128 -9.12 -13.27 -5.68
C LYS A 128 -8.09 -14.15 -6.39
N LEU A 129 -7.97 -15.41 -5.94
CA LEU A 129 -7.12 -16.42 -6.56
C LEU A 129 -7.84 -17.13 -7.70
N GLY A 130 -7.09 -17.44 -8.75
CA GLY A 130 -7.62 -18.10 -9.95
C GLY A 130 -8.26 -17.12 -10.92
N TYR A 131 -8.34 -17.51 -12.20
CA TYR A 131 -8.89 -16.64 -13.23
C TYR A 131 -10.40 -16.46 -13.06
N ILE A 132 -10.85 -15.20 -13.01
CA ILE A 132 -12.25 -14.80 -12.91
C ILE A 132 -12.51 -13.74 -13.99
N PRO A 133 -13.32 -14.03 -15.01
CA PRO A 133 -13.53 -13.11 -16.15
C PRO A 133 -14.06 -11.74 -15.75
N ASP A 134 -15.03 -11.69 -14.84
CA ASP A 134 -15.74 -10.46 -14.44
C ASP A 134 -15.32 -9.95 -13.05
N GLY A 135 -14.11 -10.31 -12.58
CA GLY A 135 -13.63 -9.92 -11.25
C GLY A 135 -12.14 -9.70 -11.19
N GLU A 136 -11.72 -9.00 -10.13
CA GLU A 136 -10.32 -8.79 -9.82
C GLU A 136 -9.68 -10.11 -9.39
N CYS A 137 -8.69 -10.57 -10.14
CA CYS A 137 -8.06 -11.84 -9.84
C CYS A 137 -6.56 -11.87 -10.14
N ILE A 138 -5.88 -12.81 -9.49
CA ILE A 138 -4.49 -13.16 -9.72
C ILE A 138 -4.39 -14.67 -9.98
N TYR A 139 -3.69 -15.06 -11.02
CA TYR A 139 -3.53 -16.44 -11.44
C TYR A 139 -2.14 -16.68 -12.03
N LYS A 140 -1.76 -17.93 -12.20
CA LYS A 140 -0.52 -18.31 -12.86
C LYS A 140 -0.79 -18.46 -14.37
N ASN A 141 -0.08 -17.69 -15.19
CA ASN A 141 -0.21 -17.74 -16.66
C ASN A 141 0.56 -18.91 -17.28
N GLN A 142 0.48 -19.03 -18.60
CA GLN A 142 1.13 -20.13 -19.35
C GLN A 142 2.67 -20.11 -19.26
N ASP A 143 3.28 -18.95 -19.03
CA ASP A 143 4.72 -18.78 -18.85
C ASP A 143 5.17 -19.08 -17.41
N GLY A 144 4.25 -19.49 -16.55
CA GLY A 144 4.52 -19.79 -15.14
C GLY A 144 4.66 -18.56 -14.25
N LEU A 145 4.36 -17.36 -14.76
CA LEU A 145 4.36 -16.12 -14.02
C LEU A 145 2.98 -15.87 -13.40
N TYR A 146 2.95 -15.17 -12.27
CA TYR A 146 1.68 -14.68 -11.74
C TYR A 146 1.24 -13.42 -12.50
N GLU A 147 -0.04 -13.37 -12.81
CA GLU A 147 -0.66 -12.33 -13.60
C GLU A 147 -1.94 -11.85 -12.93
N VAL A 148 -2.16 -10.53 -12.89
CA VAL A 148 -3.44 -9.96 -12.45
C VAL A 148 -4.30 -9.65 -13.66
N HIS A 149 -5.62 -9.87 -13.50
CA HIS A 149 -6.66 -9.44 -14.41
C HIS A 149 -7.67 -8.63 -13.63
N ILE A 150 -7.98 -7.43 -14.13
CA ILE A 150 -8.94 -6.51 -13.49
C ILE A 150 -9.81 -5.90 -14.58
N PRO A 151 -11.10 -6.25 -14.65
CA PRO A 151 -12.06 -5.61 -15.54
C PRO A 151 -12.20 -4.11 -15.23
N LYS A 152 -12.45 -3.30 -16.24
CA LYS A 152 -12.56 -1.85 -16.15
C LYS A 152 -13.49 -1.36 -15.05
N HIS A 153 -14.65 -1.96 -14.90
CA HIS A 153 -15.65 -1.59 -13.90
C HIS A 153 -15.21 -1.78 -12.44
N CYS A 154 -14.15 -2.56 -12.21
CA CYS A 154 -13.55 -2.75 -10.87
C CYS A 154 -12.67 -1.56 -10.44
N PHE A 155 -12.30 -0.66 -11.37
CA PHE A 155 -11.55 0.53 -11.02
C PHE A 155 -12.45 1.67 -10.54
N LYS A 156 -11.97 2.44 -9.55
CA LYS A 156 -12.69 3.61 -9.03
C LYS A 156 -12.97 4.66 -10.10
N ASN A 157 -12.06 4.79 -11.06
CA ASN A 157 -12.07 5.77 -12.16
C ASN A 157 -12.30 5.06 -13.51
N PHE A 158 -13.20 4.10 -13.52
CA PHE A 158 -13.53 3.27 -14.69
C PHE A 158 -14.06 4.06 -15.89
N ASP A 159 -14.57 5.27 -15.66
CA ASP A 159 -15.04 6.22 -16.68
C ASP A 159 -13.90 6.88 -17.48
N GLN A 160 -12.66 6.81 -16.99
CA GLN A 160 -11.52 7.40 -17.67
C GLN A 160 -11.06 6.51 -18.83
N GLU A 161 -10.70 7.15 -19.98
CA GLU A 161 -10.19 6.47 -21.17
C GLU A 161 -8.86 5.72 -20.94
N ILE A 162 -8.06 6.19 -19.97
CA ILE A 162 -6.78 5.56 -19.64
C ILE A 162 -6.94 4.15 -19.06
N ILE A 163 -8.13 3.81 -18.53
CA ILE A 163 -8.42 2.49 -17.97
C ILE A 163 -8.84 1.56 -19.12
N PRO A 164 -8.07 0.50 -19.40
CA PRO A 164 -8.42 -0.47 -20.43
C PRO A 164 -9.65 -1.29 -20.01
N GLU A 165 -10.40 -1.85 -20.98
CA GLU A 165 -11.56 -2.71 -20.71
C GLU A 165 -11.18 -3.91 -19.83
N ASN A 166 -10.00 -4.48 -20.09
CA ASN A 166 -9.39 -5.50 -19.25
C ASN A 166 -7.93 -5.07 -18.97
N PHE A 167 -7.64 -4.78 -17.73
CA PHE A 167 -6.27 -4.54 -17.28
C PHE A 167 -5.60 -5.88 -16.97
N VAL A 168 -4.50 -6.15 -17.65
CA VAL A 168 -3.69 -7.36 -17.45
C VAL A 168 -2.26 -6.97 -17.19
N HIS A 169 -1.63 -7.56 -16.16
CA HIS A 169 -0.23 -7.35 -15.86
C HIS A 169 0.42 -8.63 -15.32
N ALA A 170 1.43 -9.13 -16.02
CA ALA A 170 2.24 -10.24 -15.55
C ALA A 170 3.40 -9.72 -14.68
N PHE A 171 3.52 -10.24 -13.48
CA PHE A 171 4.61 -9.89 -12.56
C PHE A 171 5.95 -10.41 -13.06
N SER A 172 7.02 -9.70 -12.71
CA SER A 172 8.39 -10.13 -12.93
C SER A 172 8.64 -11.53 -12.32
N LYS A 173 9.65 -12.25 -12.85
CA LYS A 173 10.05 -13.54 -12.31
C LYS A 173 10.34 -13.51 -10.81
N SER A 174 10.97 -12.43 -10.33
CA SER A 174 11.31 -12.25 -8.92
C SER A 174 10.08 -12.06 -8.04
N THR A 175 9.11 -11.27 -8.48
CA THR A 175 7.85 -11.08 -7.74
C THR A 175 6.97 -12.32 -7.82
N SER A 176 6.89 -12.97 -8.97
CA SER A 176 6.18 -14.24 -9.14
C SER A 176 6.73 -15.34 -8.23
N ALA A 177 8.05 -15.43 -8.05
CA ALA A 177 8.65 -16.38 -7.12
C ALA A 177 8.26 -16.11 -5.66
N VAL A 178 8.17 -14.82 -5.26
CA VAL A 178 7.71 -14.44 -3.92
C VAL A 178 6.24 -14.80 -3.72
N ILE A 179 5.40 -14.56 -4.74
CA ILE A 179 3.97 -14.93 -4.71
C ILE A 179 3.83 -16.46 -4.58
N ALA A 180 4.58 -17.22 -5.39
CA ALA A 180 4.56 -18.68 -5.33
C ALA A 180 4.94 -19.18 -3.93
N ALA A 181 6.04 -18.68 -3.35
CA ALA A 181 6.48 -19.11 -2.03
C ALA A 181 5.40 -18.88 -0.96
N TYR A 182 4.72 -17.73 -1.00
CA TYR A 182 3.61 -17.44 -0.10
C TYR A 182 2.43 -18.41 -0.31
N LEU A 183 2.00 -18.60 -1.55
CA LEU A 183 0.81 -19.41 -1.86
C LEU A 183 1.04 -20.90 -1.57
N ASP A 184 2.22 -21.43 -1.95
CA ASP A 184 2.51 -22.85 -1.91
C ASP A 184 2.88 -23.32 -0.48
N LYS A 185 3.48 -22.44 0.35
CA LYS A 185 4.03 -22.82 1.64
C LYS A 185 3.33 -22.19 2.84
N ASP A 186 3.04 -20.90 2.76
CA ASP A 186 2.73 -20.11 3.94
C ASP A 186 1.25 -19.77 4.08
N ARG A 187 0.52 -19.64 2.97
CA ARG A 187 -0.88 -19.23 2.99
C ARG A 187 -1.76 -20.23 3.75
N ALA A 188 -1.50 -21.53 3.63
CA ALA A 188 -2.25 -22.57 4.31
C ALA A 188 -2.15 -22.50 5.85
N SER A 189 -1.13 -21.81 6.40
CA SER A 189 -0.99 -21.60 7.85
C SER A 189 -2.02 -20.61 8.43
N PHE A 190 -2.75 -19.89 7.60
CA PHE A 190 -3.81 -19.01 8.06
C PHE A 190 -5.13 -19.76 8.19
N LYS A 191 -5.73 -19.73 9.38
CA LYS A 191 -7.00 -20.43 9.65
C LYS A 191 -8.11 -19.97 8.69
N GLY A 192 -8.76 -20.91 8.02
CA GLY A 192 -9.83 -20.64 7.04
C GLY A 192 -9.32 -20.10 5.69
N SER A 193 -8.03 -20.25 5.42
CA SER A 193 -7.46 -19.86 4.13
C SER A 193 -7.85 -20.81 3.00
N GLU A 194 -8.12 -22.07 3.31
CA GLU A 194 -8.56 -23.12 2.39
C GLU A 194 -9.90 -22.78 1.72
N ASP A 195 -10.82 -22.17 2.46
CA ASP A 195 -12.14 -21.77 1.97
C ASP A 195 -12.17 -20.32 1.43
N SER A 196 -11.07 -19.58 1.57
CA SER A 196 -11.01 -18.19 1.15
C SER A 196 -10.65 -18.06 -0.33
N PRO A 197 -11.49 -17.42 -1.15
CA PRO A 197 -11.14 -17.14 -2.54
C PRO A 197 -10.13 -16.00 -2.69
N TYR A 198 -9.82 -15.26 -1.63
CA TYR A 198 -9.00 -14.07 -1.69
C TYR A 198 -7.50 -14.39 -1.73
N PHE A 199 -6.75 -13.61 -2.51
CA PHE A 199 -5.30 -13.72 -2.60
C PHE A 199 -4.64 -13.52 -1.24
N MET A 200 -4.99 -12.41 -0.57
CA MET A 200 -4.42 -12.05 0.73
C MET A 200 -5.38 -12.37 1.85
N VAL A 201 -4.98 -13.31 2.70
CA VAL A 201 -5.77 -13.71 3.87
C VAL A 201 -5.31 -12.99 5.13
N SER A 202 -6.24 -12.81 6.06
CA SER A 202 -6.00 -12.21 7.38
C SER A 202 -5.86 -13.29 8.44
N THR A 203 -5.30 -12.93 9.57
CA THR A 203 -5.25 -13.78 10.77
C THR A 203 -6.60 -13.98 11.44
N ARG A 204 -7.58 -13.13 11.12
CA ARG A 204 -8.89 -13.07 11.79
C ARG A 204 -10.09 -13.06 10.85
N SER A 205 -9.85 -12.98 9.55
CA SER A 205 -10.90 -12.92 8.54
C SER A 205 -10.41 -13.56 7.23
N PRO A 206 -11.32 -14.02 6.36
CA PRO A 206 -10.97 -14.69 5.11
C PRO A 206 -10.20 -13.81 4.12
N TYR A 207 -10.10 -12.50 4.35
CA TYR A 207 -9.36 -11.57 3.50
C TYR A 207 -8.79 -10.38 4.29
N LEU A 208 -7.83 -9.67 3.69
CA LEU A 208 -7.32 -8.40 4.23
C LEU A 208 -8.21 -7.25 3.79
N THR A 209 -8.93 -6.64 4.72
CA THR A 209 -9.66 -5.39 4.47
C THR A 209 -8.68 -4.25 4.14
N ILE A 210 -9.16 -3.19 3.49
CA ILE A 210 -8.36 -1.98 3.19
C ILE A 210 -7.66 -1.44 4.44
N ARG A 211 -8.36 -1.43 5.58
CA ARG A 211 -7.78 -0.98 6.86
C ARG A 211 -6.69 -1.91 7.35
N SER A 212 -6.93 -3.22 7.31
CA SER A 212 -5.96 -4.23 7.73
C SER A 212 -4.73 -4.22 6.82
N LEU A 213 -4.92 -4.06 5.50
CA LEU A 213 -3.85 -3.96 4.52
C LEU A 213 -2.95 -2.73 4.79
N SER A 214 -3.55 -1.57 5.07
CA SER A 214 -2.81 -0.36 5.43
C SER A 214 -1.99 -0.53 6.71
N ARG A 215 -2.57 -1.19 7.72
CA ARG A 215 -1.90 -1.48 8.99
C ARG A 215 -0.73 -2.45 8.80
N VAL A 216 -0.90 -3.50 8.02
CA VAL A 216 0.17 -4.47 7.71
C VAL A 216 1.37 -3.77 7.06
N ILE A 217 1.13 -2.84 6.14
CA ILE A 217 2.18 -2.06 5.50
C ILE A 217 2.88 -1.15 6.51
N GLU A 218 2.13 -0.45 7.35
CA GLU A 218 2.67 0.42 8.38
C GLU A 218 3.56 -0.36 9.37
N GLU A 219 3.08 -1.51 9.87
CA GLU A 219 3.83 -2.40 10.75
C GLU A 219 5.11 -2.92 10.08
N PHE A 220 5.02 -3.33 8.80
CA PHE A 220 6.18 -3.78 8.04
C PHE A 220 7.28 -2.71 7.96
N PHE A 221 6.93 -1.48 7.63
CA PHE A 221 7.91 -0.41 7.55
C PHE A 221 8.38 0.10 8.92
N ASN A 222 7.56 0.01 9.96
CA ASN A 222 8.01 0.28 11.33
C ASN A 222 9.11 -0.71 11.77
N MET A 223 9.04 -1.95 11.30
CA MET A 223 10.00 -3.00 11.65
C MET A 223 11.26 -2.95 10.77
N TYR A 224 11.10 -2.87 9.46
CA TYR A 224 12.18 -3.04 8.48
C TYR A 224 12.60 -1.76 7.75
N GLY A 225 11.77 -0.72 7.79
CA GLY A 225 12.00 0.53 7.05
C GLY A 225 13.09 1.41 7.63
N ASP A 226 13.63 2.28 6.78
CA ASP A 226 14.56 3.34 7.17
C ASP A 226 13.82 4.51 7.85
N GLN A 227 14.47 5.19 8.79
CA GLN A 227 13.92 6.36 9.50
C GLN A 227 13.52 7.50 8.55
N LYS A 228 14.20 7.62 7.41
CA LYS A 228 13.89 8.64 6.39
C LYS A 228 12.48 8.48 5.80
N ILE A 229 11.97 7.25 5.74
CA ILE A 229 10.63 6.96 5.22
C ILE A 229 9.58 6.91 6.35
N LYS A 230 9.97 6.53 7.57
CA LYS A 230 9.05 6.34 8.71
C LYS A 230 8.28 7.61 9.11
N LYS A 231 8.87 8.79 8.93
CA LYS A 231 8.31 10.07 9.38
C LYS A 231 6.94 10.44 8.79
N GLY A 232 6.51 9.80 7.72
CA GLY A 232 5.24 10.09 7.04
C GLY A 232 4.11 9.09 7.26
N GLY A 233 4.36 7.96 7.96
CA GLY A 233 3.40 6.85 8.10
C GLY A 233 3.13 6.20 6.74
N ILE A 234 3.89 5.16 6.39
CA ILE A 234 3.75 4.51 5.09
C ILE A 234 2.44 3.71 5.07
N ARG A 235 1.51 4.12 4.22
CA ARG A 235 0.26 3.43 3.93
C ARG A 235 0.27 2.95 2.47
N ILE A 236 -0.67 2.12 2.10
CA ILE A 236 -0.76 1.57 0.74
C ILE A 236 -0.78 2.65 -0.35
N HIS A 237 -1.47 3.77 -0.13
CA HIS A 237 -1.52 4.88 -1.10
C HIS A 237 -0.15 5.51 -1.33
N PHE A 238 0.72 5.46 -0.34
CA PHE A 238 2.08 5.99 -0.38
C PHE A 238 2.99 5.27 -1.41
N PHE A 239 2.68 4.01 -1.72
CA PHE A 239 3.40 3.29 -2.78
C PHE A 239 3.20 3.93 -4.15
N ARG A 240 2.04 4.51 -4.40
CA ARG A 240 1.77 5.23 -5.65
C ARG A 240 2.67 6.46 -5.76
N ASP A 241 2.83 7.19 -4.65
CA ASP A 241 3.73 8.34 -4.59
C ASP A 241 5.20 7.92 -4.73
N ILE A 242 5.61 6.83 -4.09
CA ILE A 242 6.98 6.27 -4.21
C ILE A 242 7.28 5.90 -5.66
N VAL A 243 6.39 5.12 -6.30
CA VAL A 243 6.59 4.64 -7.66
C VAL A 243 6.55 5.79 -8.65
N ALA A 244 5.57 6.70 -8.54
CA ALA A 244 5.48 7.89 -9.41
C ALA A 244 6.72 8.78 -9.29
N THR A 245 7.16 9.05 -8.04
CA THR A 245 8.34 9.90 -7.81
C THR A 245 9.61 9.25 -8.34
N SER A 246 9.84 7.96 -8.06
CA SER A 246 11.00 7.24 -8.58
C SER A 246 11.02 7.19 -10.11
N PHE A 247 9.86 6.94 -10.72
CA PHE A 247 9.71 6.91 -12.18
C PHE A 247 9.99 8.29 -12.80
N LEU A 248 9.35 9.34 -12.29
CA LEU A 248 9.51 10.70 -12.85
C LEU A 248 10.90 11.31 -12.58
N LYS A 249 11.61 10.88 -11.54
CA LYS A 249 13.01 11.25 -11.33
C LYS A 249 13.94 10.58 -12.34
N GLN A 250 13.63 9.34 -12.71
CA GLN A 250 14.37 8.63 -13.77
C GLN A 250 13.99 9.13 -15.17
N PHE A 251 12.73 9.50 -15.38
CA PHE A 251 12.19 9.94 -16.67
C PHE A 251 11.42 11.27 -16.51
N PRO A 252 12.11 12.40 -16.31
CA PRO A 252 11.49 13.69 -16.12
C PRO A 252 10.61 14.10 -17.29
N GLY A 253 9.41 14.60 -16.97
CA GLY A 253 8.43 15.00 -18.00
C GLY A 253 7.57 13.86 -18.54
N ALA A 254 7.85 12.59 -18.21
CA ALA A 254 7.09 11.45 -18.71
C ALA A 254 5.76 11.23 -17.95
N TYR A 255 4.96 12.30 -17.77
CA TYR A 255 3.70 12.26 -16.99
C TYR A 255 2.65 11.34 -17.59
N ALA A 256 2.53 11.28 -18.91
CA ALA A 256 1.61 10.35 -19.58
C ALA A 256 1.95 8.89 -19.26
N HIS A 257 3.24 8.54 -19.22
CA HIS A 257 3.69 7.20 -18.87
C HIS A 257 3.48 6.91 -17.37
N ALA A 258 3.78 7.88 -16.49
CA ALA A 258 3.48 7.77 -15.06
C ALA A 258 1.98 7.59 -14.81
N GLY A 259 1.13 8.29 -15.56
CA GLY A 259 -0.31 8.13 -15.53
C GLY A 259 -0.74 6.71 -15.89
N ARG A 260 -0.22 6.15 -16.97
CA ARG A 260 -0.48 4.75 -17.37
C ARG A 260 -0.03 3.75 -16.31
N LEU A 261 1.16 3.95 -15.73
CA LEU A 261 1.69 3.11 -14.67
C LEU A 261 0.80 3.10 -13.43
N LEU A 262 0.21 4.25 -13.07
CA LEU A 262 -0.66 4.39 -11.92
C LEU A 262 -2.15 4.22 -12.25
N LEU A 263 -2.51 4.00 -13.51
CA LEU A 263 -3.90 4.01 -13.98
C LEU A 263 -4.62 5.29 -13.54
N ASP A 264 -3.99 6.42 -13.86
CA ASP A 264 -4.47 7.77 -13.54
C ASP A 264 -4.20 8.73 -14.70
N SER A 265 -4.88 9.89 -14.77
CA SER A 265 -4.70 10.82 -15.88
C SER A 265 -3.34 11.52 -15.84
N GLU A 266 -2.83 11.91 -17.03
CA GLU A 266 -1.61 12.72 -17.14
C GLU A 266 -1.74 14.05 -16.38
N GLU A 267 -2.93 14.65 -16.42
CA GLU A 267 -3.23 15.89 -15.70
C GLU A 267 -3.10 15.71 -14.19
N THR A 268 -3.63 14.60 -13.65
CA THR A 268 -3.45 14.23 -12.24
C THR A 268 -1.97 14.08 -11.88
N MET A 269 -1.17 13.49 -12.78
CA MET A 269 0.27 13.37 -12.59
C MET A 269 0.96 14.73 -12.57
N LYS A 270 0.64 15.61 -13.50
CA LYS A 270 1.18 16.99 -13.53
C LYS A 270 0.82 17.79 -12.29
N GLN A 271 -0.43 17.70 -11.84
CA GLN A 271 -0.88 18.39 -10.63
C GLN A 271 -0.17 17.92 -9.36
N ASN A 272 0.03 16.60 -9.22
CA ASN A 272 0.63 16.02 -8.01
C ASN A 272 2.16 16.06 -8.02
N TYR A 273 2.80 15.89 -9.18
CA TYR A 273 4.24 15.67 -9.29
C TYR A 273 4.96 16.70 -10.18
N GLY A 274 4.25 17.72 -10.72
CA GLY A 274 4.84 18.75 -11.59
C GLY A 274 5.96 19.56 -10.93
N HIS A 275 5.99 19.60 -9.59
CA HIS A 275 7.02 20.25 -8.81
C HIS A 275 8.41 19.55 -8.85
N LEU A 276 8.49 18.32 -9.35
CA LEU A 276 9.75 17.57 -9.47
C LEU A 276 10.62 18.07 -10.63
N GLN A 277 10.04 18.72 -11.64
CA GLN A 277 10.70 19.07 -12.90
C GLN A 277 11.98 19.93 -12.81
N PRO A 278 12.05 21.04 -12.02
CA PRO A 278 13.17 21.96 -12.19
C PRO A 278 14.53 21.40 -11.78
N LYS A 279 14.59 20.69 -10.63
CA LYS A 279 15.84 20.10 -10.12
C LYS A 279 16.31 18.91 -10.94
N ASP A 280 15.36 18.04 -11.30
CA ASP A 280 15.69 16.78 -11.96
C ASP A 280 16.05 17.00 -13.43
N ALA A 281 15.47 17.99 -14.11
CA ALA A 281 15.83 18.38 -15.48
C ALA A 281 17.26 18.92 -15.57
N LEU A 282 17.67 19.76 -14.62
CA LEU A 282 19.04 20.29 -14.56
C LEU A 282 20.05 19.17 -14.28
N SER A 283 19.76 18.29 -13.35
CA SER A 283 20.62 17.14 -13.04
C SER A 283 20.80 16.20 -14.22
N LEU A 284 19.74 15.94 -14.98
CA LEU A 284 19.83 15.16 -16.22
C LEU A 284 20.64 15.84 -17.30
N TRP A 285 20.47 17.15 -17.46
CA TRP A 285 21.25 17.91 -18.43
C TRP A 285 22.74 17.90 -18.08
N GLN A 286 23.08 18.01 -16.80
CA GLN A 286 24.45 17.88 -16.32
C GLN A 286 25.02 16.49 -16.59
N ALA A 287 24.30 15.43 -16.24
CA ALA A 287 24.71 14.05 -16.49
C ALA A 287 24.87 13.76 -18.01
N HIS A 288 23.97 14.30 -18.85
CA HIS A 288 24.08 14.20 -20.30
C HIS A 288 25.34 14.88 -20.82
N ASN A 289 25.63 16.09 -20.34
CA ASN A 289 26.83 16.81 -20.76
C ASN A 289 28.11 16.11 -20.32
N GLU A 290 28.16 15.60 -19.09
CA GLU A 290 29.29 14.82 -18.59
C GLU A 290 29.53 13.56 -19.43
N SER A 291 28.46 12.82 -19.80
CA SER A 291 28.60 11.64 -20.65
C SER A 291 29.13 11.98 -22.05
N LYS A 292 28.67 13.10 -22.62
CA LYS A 292 29.13 13.59 -23.95
C LYS A 292 30.57 14.08 -23.94
N MET A 293 31.02 14.67 -22.85
CA MET A 293 32.43 15.08 -22.71
C MET A 293 33.35 13.84 -22.61
N LEU A 294 32.90 12.74 -21.99
CA LEU A 294 33.66 11.49 -21.89
C LEU A 294 33.67 10.72 -23.23
N GLU A 295 32.63 10.84 -24.07
CA GLU A 295 32.58 10.21 -25.42
C GLU A 295 33.41 10.97 -26.47
N GLY A 296 33.74 12.26 -26.23
CA GLY A 296 34.48 13.11 -27.13
C GLY A 296 35.97 13.29 -26.79
N ALA A 297 36.44 12.65 -25.73
CA ALA A 297 37.83 12.60 -25.29
C ALA A 297 38.47 11.23 -25.62
#